data_9c3a2e8d15425340f91f01af2c69d5eb
#
_entry.id   9c3a2e8d15425340f91f01af2c69d5eb
#
_cell.length_a   1.000
_cell.length_b   1.000
_cell.length_c   1.000
_cell.angle_alpha   90.00
_cell.angle_beta   90.00
_cell.angle_gamma   90.00
#
_symmetry.space_group_name_H-M   'P 1'
#
loop_
_entity.id
_entity.type
_entity.pdbx_description
1 polymer ?
#
loop_
_entity_poly.entity_id
_entity_poly.type
_entity_poly.pdbx_seq_one_letter_code
_entity_poly.pdbx_strand_id
1 'polypeptide(L)'
;MKKMSWTRKAALFAFLALLLLPLQILSAQSAQNQVGHMVLPNGLEVFVAENHSVPLVTVCVAFRGGASAQTPETAGLFHLYEHMMFAGNAKFPTKESFNAALNSMGTTAWNGATGTEYINYYITVPSEKTEAAVEFWAQAVRNPLFDPAVLENEKNVVLNEIKGYHADPARIAANALESRMFKDYPWRKNIDGPEYNIQSATVQVLKQMQSRYYVPENMALMVGGDCTMEEVKALAEQYFGDWKGQGAPSFGVPPHGKIPAGINLVSVEDQFYRGIGNIQFRWRGPDVLAQTQDTYTSDVLLFLLSSPIGRFKDSIMKKVEGLYDAEYIDFTYPTARDGGNYIFSTYMLIQKPAAEGAVLDRVMNLKNAVLDEFKEIARDPAGYFGSNELQKAKTKLIDQNIFAMESAETFVTDTLTFWWSTATADYFFGYEKNCSKVSWDDIRALVQHYITGSEVAPAPEIATMLRIRTSTFGSDSRMAAKMQEYGFEKVNADNAFWWQR
;
A
#
# COMPACT_ATOMS: atom_id res chain seq x y z
N MET A 1 -22.67 -65.37 -26.80
CA MET A 1 -23.02 -64.11 -26.03
C MET A 1 -23.33 -64.52 -24.61
N LYS A 2 -22.40 -64.30 -23.66
CA LYS A 2 -22.59 -64.61 -22.22
C LYS A 2 -23.45 -63.50 -21.59
N LYS A 3 -24.62 -63.86 -21.05
CA LYS A 3 -25.50 -62.94 -20.32
C LYS A 3 -24.78 -62.46 -19.04
N MET A 4 -24.55 -61.19 -18.92
CA MET A 4 -23.97 -60.55 -17.76
C MET A 4 -24.88 -60.74 -16.55
N SER A 5 -24.35 -61.21 -15.42
CA SER A 5 -25.11 -61.51 -14.20
C SER A 5 -25.77 -60.24 -13.63
N TRP A 6 -26.93 -60.42 -12.98
CA TRP A 6 -27.71 -59.31 -12.40
C TRP A 6 -26.95 -58.45 -11.40
N THR A 7 -25.98 -59.05 -10.69
CA THR A 7 -25.04 -58.36 -9.79
C THR A 7 -24.10 -57.38 -10.46
N ARG A 8 -23.65 -57.66 -11.72
CA ARG A 8 -22.82 -56.72 -12.53
C ARG A 8 -23.62 -55.56 -13.10
N LYS A 9 -24.92 -55.76 -13.40
CA LYS A 9 -25.81 -54.67 -13.82
C LYS A 9 -26.15 -53.73 -12.66
N ALA A 10 -26.36 -54.25 -11.46
CA ALA A 10 -26.60 -53.45 -10.23
C ALA A 10 -25.37 -52.62 -9.85
N ALA A 11 -24.15 -53.18 -9.97
CA ALA A 11 -22.91 -52.45 -9.71
C ALA A 11 -22.64 -51.36 -10.77
N LEU A 12 -23.00 -51.57 -12.03
CA LEU A 12 -22.88 -50.54 -13.08
C LEU A 12 -23.87 -49.40 -12.89
N PHE A 13 -25.10 -49.69 -12.45
CA PHE A 13 -26.11 -48.69 -12.12
C PHE A 13 -25.76 -47.89 -10.86
N ALA A 14 -25.17 -48.51 -9.84
CA ALA A 14 -24.68 -47.83 -8.64
C ALA A 14 -23.50 -46.93 -8.97
N PHE A 15 -22.60 -47.32 -9.88
CA PHE A 15 -21.46 -46.50 -10.30
C PHE A 15 -21.91 -45.34 -11.21
N LEU A 16 -22.92 -45.50 -12.07
CA LEU A 16 -23.50 -44.42 -12.87
C LEU A 16 -24.33 -43.44 -11.96
N ALA A 17 -24.99 -43.95 -10.90
CA ALA A 17 -25.73 -43.11 -9.97
C ALA A 17 -24.80 -42.27 -9.09
N LEU A 18 -23.57 -42.73 -8.78
CA LEU A 18 -22.54 -41.93 -8.11
C LEU A 18 -21.94 -40.84 -9.00
N LEU A 19 -22.00 -40.98 -10.33
CA LEU A 19 -21.57 -39.97 -11.33
C LEU A 19 -22.63 -38.90 -11.60
N LEU A 20 -23.86 -39.09 -11.08
CA LEU A 20 -24.97 -38.14 -11.19
C LEU A 20 -25.27 -37.39 -9.87
N LEU A 21 -24.41 -37.51 -8.85
CA LEU A 21 -24.39 -36.53 -7.79
C LEU A 21 -24.11 -35.18 -8.47
N PRO A 22 -24.97 -34.16 -8.31
CA PRO A 22 -24.64 -32.85 -8.81
C PRO A 22 -23.28 -32.51 -8.18
N LEU A 23 -22.27 -32.28 -9.00
CA LEU A 23 -21.15 -31.45 -8.59
C LEU A 23 -21.82 -30.18 -8.09
N GLN A 24 -21.97 -30.05 -6.80
CA GLN A 24 -22.12 -28.74 -6.20
C GLN A 24 -20.85 -28.04 -6.67
N ILE A 25 -20.99 -27.21 -7.68
CA ILE A 25 -20.02 -26.19 -7.99
C ILE A 25 -19.97 -25.42 -6.66
N LEU A 26 -18.96 -25.70 -5.85
CA LEU A 26 -18.54 -24.77 -4.82
C LEU A 26 -18.23 -23.50 -5.61
N SER A 27 -19.21 -22.62 -5.73
CA SER A 27 -18.93 -21.24 -6.09
C SER A 27 -17.91 -20.82 -5.04
N ALA A 28 -16.69 -20.50 -5.47
CA ALA A 28 -15.72 -19.88 -4.59
C ALA A 28 -16.46 -18.71 -3.94
N GLN A 29 -16.68 -18.82 -2.63
CA GLN A 29 -17.30 -17.77 -1.85
C GLN A 29 -16.36 -16.58 -1.95
N SER A 30 -16.88 -15.39 -2.28
CA SER A 30 -16.00 -14.22 -2.40
C SER A 30 -15.27 -14.00 -1.07
N ALA A 31 -14.02 -13.55 -1.14
CA ALA A 31 -13.22 -13.26 0.04
C ALA A 31 -13.97 -12.36 1.03
N GLN A 32 -14.74 -11.41 0.53
CA GLN A 32 -15.53 -10.48 1.31
C GLN A 32 -16.67 -11.12 2.09
N ASN A 33 -17.23 -12.22 1.61
CA ASN A 33 -18.30 -12.97 2.29
C ASN A 33 -17.78 -13.86 3.44
N GLN A 34 -16.46 -13.94 3.63
CA GLN A 34 -15.80 -14.71 4.67
C GLN A 34 -15.32 -13.82 5.83
N VAL A 35 -15.51 -12.51 5.73
CA VAL A 35 -15.11 -11.55 6.76
C VAL A 35 -16.34 -11.04 7.48
N GLY A 36 -16.44 -11.36 8.78
CA GLY A 36 -17.41 -10.77 9.69
C GLY A 36 -17.06 -9.31 10.00
N HIS A 37 -18.06 -8.43 10.06
CA HIS A 37 -17.87 -7.01 10.42
C HIS A 37 -18.99 -6.55 11.34
N MET A 38 -18.63 -5.80 12.38
CA MET A 38 -19.54 -5.10 13.27
C MET A 38 -18.92 -3.82 13.82
N VAL A 39 -19.77 -2.96 14.34
CA VAL A 39 -19.36 -1.72 15.05
C VAL A 39 -19.92 -1.77 16.45
N LEU A 40 -19.05 -1.57 17.48
CA LEU A 40 -19.50 -1.46 18.87
C LEU A 40 -20.19 -0.12 19.11
N PRO A 41 -21.03 -0.02 20.18
CA PRO A 41 -21.72 1.25 20.53
C PRO A 41 -20.79 2.45 20.72
N ASN A 42 -19.51 2.23 21.06
CA ASN A 42 -18.49 3.28 21.20
C ASN A 42 -17.76 3.63 19.89
N GLY A 43 -18.20 3.06 18.75
CA GLY A 43 -17.64 3.34 17.43
C GLY A 43 -16.45 2.47 17.01
N LEU A 44 -15.96 1.56 17.86
CA LEU A 44 -14.89 0.63 17.49
C LEU A 44 -15.40 -0.35 16.43
N GLU A 45 -14.67 -0.46 15.33
CA GLU A 45 -14.95 -1.43 14.26
C GLU A 45 -14.29 -2.78 14.59
N VAL A 46 -14.97 -3.89 14.38
CA VAL A 46 -14.44 -5.25 14.58
C VAL A 46 -14.57 -6.02 13.28
N PHE A 47 -13.47 -6.63 12.85
CA PHE A 47 -13.41 -7.51 11.68
C PHE A 47 -12.93 -8.89 12.12
N VAL A 48 -13.56 -9.94 11.61
CA VAL A 48 -13.17 -11.33 11.89
C VAL A 48 -13.05 -12.11 10.59
N ALA A 49 -11.86 -12.64 10.32
CA ALA A 49 -11.59 -13.53 9.21
C ALA A 49 -11.40 -14.96 9.72
N GLU A 50 -12.49 -15.74 9.75
CA GLU A 50 -12.48 -17.11 10.26
C GLU A 50 -11.67 -18.03 9.33
N ASN A 51 -10.66 -18.72 9.88
CA ASN A 51 -9.84 -19.69 9.17
C ASN A 51 -9.36 -20.79 10.12
N HIS A 52 -10.08 -21.91 10.14
CA HIS A 52 -9.83 -23.03 11.04
C HIS A 52 -8.81 -24.07 10.51
N SER A 53 -7.98 -23.69 9.55
CA SER A 53 -7.00 -24.59 8.93
C SER A 53 -5.83 -24.95 9.86
N VAL A 54 -5.49 -24.05 10.78
CA VAL A 54 -4.43 -24.22 11.79
C VAL A 54 -4.88 -23.56 13.10
N PRO A 55 -4.48 -24.09 14.30
CA PRO A 55 -4.93 -23.57 15.60
C PRO A 55 -4.13 -22.30 15.99
N LEU A 56 -4.14 -21.30 15.14
CA LEU A 56 -3.49 -20.00 15.35
C LEU A 56 -4.47 -18.88 15.11
N VAL A 57 -4.32 -17.79 15.88
CA VAL A 57 -5.07 -16.55 15.72
C VAL A 57 -4.12 -15.36 15.71
N THR A 58 -4.34 -14.45 14.77
CA THR A 58 -3.71 -13.14 14.75
C THR A 58 -4.69 -12.11 15.24
N VAL A 59 -4.29 -11.36 16.27
CA VAL A 59 -5.03 -10.20 16.80
C VAL A 59 -4.28 -8.94 16.42
N CYS A 60 -4.91 -8.10 15.60
CA CYS A 60 -4.40 -6.83 15.15
C CYS A 60 -5.29 -5.69 15.63
N VAL A 61 -4.68 -4.62 16.15
CA VAL A 61 -5.33 -3.35 16.46
C VAL A 61 -4.76 -2.29 15.52
N ALA A 62 -5.63 -1.62 14.77
CA ALA A 62 -5.23 -0.62 13.80
C ALA A 62 -5.92 0.72 14.07
N PHE A 63 -5.23 1.80 13.76
CA PHE A 63 -5.72 3.17 13.90
C PHE A 63 -5.49 3.92 12.58
N ARG A 64 -6.47 4.73 12.16
CA ARG A 64 -6.24 5.69 11.07
C ARG A 64 -5.34 6.79 11.58
N GLY A 65 -4.29 7.12 10.80
CA GLY A 65 -3.26 8.09 11.24
C GLY A 65 -2.04 8.06 10.34
N GLY A 66 -0.87 7.93 10.97
CA GLY A 66 0.40 7.91 10.26
C GLY A 66 0.75 9.25 9.61
N ALA A 67 1.48 9.23 8.50
CA ALA A 67 1.95 10.46 7.86
C ALA A 67 0.81 11.39 7.42
N SER A 68 -0.33 10.85 6.99
CA SER A 68 -1.49 11.65 6.53
C SER A 68 -2.10 12.53 7.63
N ALA A 69 -1.91 12.18 8.89
CA ALA A 69 -2.41 12.91 10.06
C ALA A 69 -1.39 13.90 10.66
N GLN A 70 -0.19 13.96 10.10
CA GLN A 70 0.89 14.82 10.59
C GLN A 70 0.68 16.30 10.25
N THR A 71 1.27 17.15 11.08
CA THR A 71 1.59 18.55 10.80
C THR A 71 3.11 18.69 10.66
N PRO A 72 3.64 19.82 10.20
CA PRO A 72 5.09 20.04 10.19
C PRO A 72 5.77 19.75 11.54
N GLU A 73 5.10 20.07 12.66
CA GLU A 73 5.61 19.93 14.01
C GLU A 73 5.50 18.50 14.56
N THR A 74 4.58 17.70 14.01
CA THR A 74 4.34 16.32 14.46
C THR A 74 4.86 15.27 13.48
N ALA A 75 5.51 15.69 12.38
CA ALA A 75 6.08 14.78 11.41
C ALA A 75 7.15 13.88 12.06
N GLY A 76 7.00 12.56 11.90
CA GLY A 76 7.83 11.53 12.52
C GLY A 76 7.35 11.05 13.90
N LEU A 77 6.42 11.76 14.56
CA LEU A 77 6.03 11.42 15.93
C LEU A 77 5.09 10.20 16.01
N PHE A 78 4.40 9.82 14.94
CA PHE A 78 3.65 8.56 14.92
C PHE A 78 4.58 7.35 14.99
N HIS A 79 5.73 7.41 14.31
CA HIS A 79 6.76 6.39 14.38
C HIS A 79 7.39 6.32 15.80
N LEU A 80 7.70 7.46 16.40
CA LEU A 80 8.16 7.48 17.80
C LEU A 80 7.09 6.95 18.77
N TYR A 81 5.81 7.27 18.53
CA TYR A 81 4.70 6.74 19.34
C TYR A 81 4.60 5.21 19.22
N GLU A 82 4.81 4.65 18.04
CA GLU A 82 4.86 3.21 17.82
C GLU A 82 5.92 2.54 18.71
N HIS A 83 7.15 3.08 18.76
CA HIS A 83 8.20 2.60 19.64
C HIS A 83 7.78 2.64 21.11
N MET A 84 7.13 3.71 21.54
CA MET A 84 6.65 3.87 22.92
C MET A 84 5.52 2.89 23.26
N MET A 85 4.77 2.38 22.30
CA MET A 85 3.73 1.36 22.53
C MET A 85 4.32 0.04 23.05
N PHE A 86 5.54 -0.31 22.65
CA PHE A 86 6.25 -1.51 23.10
C PHE A 86 7.06 -1.28 24.39
N ALA A 87 7.08 -0.08 24.92
CA ALA A 87 7.86 0.29 26.10
C ALA A 87 7.20 -0.10 27.42
N GLY A 88 5.89 -0.39 27.38
CA GLY A 88 5.10 -0.82 28.55
C GLY A 88 3.76 -0.11 28.68
N ASN A 89 2.89 -0.68 29.52
CA ASN A 89 1.56 -0.17 29.81
C ASN A 89 1.22 -0.36 31.31
N ALA A 90 0.05 0.09 31.73
CA ALA A 90 -0.34 0.01 33.15
C ALA A 90 -0.32 -1.41 33.73
N LYS A 91 -0.59 -2.46 32.91
CA LYS A 91 -0.55 -3.86 33.34
C LYS A 91 0.85 -4.47 33.26
N PHE A 92 1.64 -4.08 32.26
CA PHE A 92 3.00 -4.55 32.00
C PHE A 92 3.93 -3.31 31.93
N PRO A 93 4.39 -2.81 33.08
CA PRO A 93 4.96 -1.47 33.18
C PRO A 93 6.38 -1.30 32.63
N THR A 94 7.06 -2.40 32.29
CA THR A 94 8.41 -2.34 31.71
C THR A 94 8.48 -3.15 30.41
N LYS A 95 9.49 -2.89 29.59
CA LYS A 95 9.75 -3.63 28.34
C LYS A 95 9.96 -5.12 28.63
N GLU A 96 10.60 -5.46 29.77
CA GLU A 96 10.79 -6.85 30.19
C GLU A 96 9.46 -7.53 30.55
N SER A 97 8.59 -6.87 31.31
CA SER A 97 7.26 -7.39 31.65
C SER A 97 6.34 -7.50 30.42
N PHE A 98 6.43 -6.55 29.50
CA PHE A 98 5.73 -6.59 28.22
C PHE A 98 6.17 -7.80 27.37
N ASN A 99 7.49 -8.00 27.22
CA ASN A 99 8.04 -9.15 26.50
C ASN A 99 7.75 -10.50 27.21
N ALA A 100 7.76 -10.51 28.53
CA ALA A 100 7.39 -11.71 29.30
C ALA A 100 5.92 -12.09 29.08
N ALA A 101 5.02 -11.11 28.95
CA ALA A 101 3.61 -11.36 28.63
C ALA A 101 3.46 -11.95 27.22
N LEU A 102 4.14 -11.38 26.20
CA LEU A 102 4.16 -11.94 24.84
C LEU A 102 4.65 -13.41 24.85
N ASN A 103 5.77 -13.68 25.50
CA ASN A 103 6.33 -15.01 25.57
C ASN A 103 5.40 -16.01 26.29
N SER A 104 4.70 -15.57 27.35
CA SER A 104 3.76 -16.43 28.11
C SER A 104 2.53 -16.83 27.30
N MET A 105 2.17 -16.08 26.27
CA MET A 105 1.09 -16.39 25.34
C MET A 105 1.51 -17.35 24.23
N GLY A 106 2.80 -17.73 24.16
CA GLY A 106 3.31 -18.55 23.05
C GLY A 106 3.32 -17.80 21.72
N THR A 107 3.54 -16.49 21.75
CA THR A 107 3.54 -15.62 20.57
C THR A 107 4.54 -16.11 19.52
N THR A 108 4.07 -16.34 18.31
CA THR A 108 4.89 -16.81 17.18
C THR A 108 5.37 -15.67 16.30
N ALA A 109 4.56 -14.60 16.20
CA ALA A 109 4.91 -13.37 15.49
C ALA A 109 4.24 -12.17 16.19
N TRP A 110 4.93 -11.04 16.22
CA TRP A 110 4.38 -9.77 16.67
C TRP A 110 5.18 -8.60 16.08
N ASN A 111 4.51 -7.51 15.81
CA ASN A 111 5.16 -6.27 15.36
C ASN A 111 4.20 -5.09 15.48
N GLY A 112 4.70 -3.89 15.16
CA GLY A 112 3.96 -2.70 14.84
C GLY A 112 4.47 -2.08 13.54
N ALA A 113 3.64 -1.26 12.92
CA ALA A 113 4.02 -0.52 11.73
C ALA A 113 3.29 0.82 11.67
N THR A 114 4.04 1.85 11.28
CA THR A 114 3.51 3.17 10.94
C THR A 114 3.57 3.38 9.43
N GLY A 115 2.40 3.49 8.81
CA GLY A 115 2.25 3.75 7.39
C GLY A 115 1.92 5.21 7.08
N THR A 116 1.59 5.47 5.82
CA THR A 116 1.09 6.79 5.42
C THR A 116 -0.27 7.07 6.05
N GLU A 117 -1.15 6.08 6.17
CA GLU A 117 -2.56 6.26 6.53
C GLU A 117 -3.01 5.44 7.73
N TYR A 118 -2.09 4.67 8.34
CA TYR A 118 -2.38 3.80 9.48
C TYR A 118 -1.20 3.68 10.45
N ILE A 119 -1.52 3.24 11.65
CA ILE A 119 -0.62 2.61 12.60
C ILE A 119 -1.29 1.31 13.01
N ASN A 120 -0.57 0.19 13.00
CA ASN A 120 -1.09 -1.08 13.50
C ASN A 120 -0.11 -1.77 14.45
N TYR A 121 -0.67 -2.66 15.27
CA TYR A 121 0.06 -3.52 16.18
C TYR A 121 -0.60 -4.89 16.14
N TYR A 122 0.19 -5.97 16.04
CA TYR A 122 -0.38 -7.29 15.99
C TYR A 122 0.44 -8.33 16.76
N ILE A 123 -0.22 -9.40 17.15
CA ILE A 123 0.39 -10.63 17.66
C ILE A 123 -0.32 -11.84 17.07
N THR A 124 0.45 -12.90 16.82
CA THR A 124 -0.05 -14.23 16.43
C THR A 124 0.23 -15.21 17.54
N VAL A 125 -0.81 -15.87 18.01
CA VAL A 125 -0.79 -16.79 19.17
C VAL A 125 -1.54 -18.09 18.85
N PRO A 126 -1.33 -19.18 19.63
CA PRO A 126 -2.26 -20.32 19.62
C PRO A 126 -3.70 -19.87 19.90
N SER A 127 -4.69 -20.47 19.23
CA SER A 127 -6.10 -20.03 19.31
C SER A 127 -6.66 -20.07 20.74
N GLU A 128 -6.18 -20.96 21.60
CA GLU A 128 -6.51 -21.01 23.05
C GLU A 128 -6.05 -19.75 23.82
N LYS A 129 -5.25 -18.89 23.24
CA LYS A 129 -4.72 -17.64 23.81
C LYS A 129 -5.38 -16.38 23.23
N THR A 130 -6.42 -16.52 22.41
CA THR A 130 -7.09 -15.38 21.76
C THR A 130 -7.55 -14.34 22.76
N GLU A 131 -8.18 -14.75 23.87
CA GLU A 131 -8.62 -13.82 24.92
C GLU A 131 -7.44 -13.04 25.52
N ALA A 132 -6.34 -13.73 25.86
CA ALA A 132 -5.15 -13.08 26.41
C ALA A 132 -4.54 -12.07 25.42
N ALA A 133 -4.56 -12.36 24.13
CA ALA A 133 -4.07 -11.49 23.06
C ALA A 133 -4.93 -10.23 22.91
N VAL A 134 -6.27 -10.38 22.94
CA VAL A 134 -7.21 -9.25 22.89
C VAL A 134 -7.06 -8.36 24.14
N GLU A 135 -6.97 -8.98 25.34
CA GLU A 135 -6.72 -8.24 26.59
C GLU A 135 -5.38 -7.49 26.54
N PHE A 136 -4.32 -8.14 26.05
CA PHE A 136 -2.99 -7.56 25.93
C PHE A 136 -3.02 -6.25 25.13
N TRP A 137 -3.62 -6.27 23.94
CA TRP A 137 -3.73 -5.06 23.12
C TRP A 137 -4.68 -4.03 23.73
N ALA A 138 -5.77 -4.45 24.36
CA ALA A 138 -6.66 -3.53 25.05
C ALA A 138 -5.91 -2.73 26.15
N GLN A 139 -5.06 -3.40 26.92
CA GLN A 139 -4.23 -2.73 27.95
C GLN A 139 -3.17 -1.81 27.31
N ALA A 140 -2.51 -2.27 26.24
CA ALA A 140 -1.47 -1.49 25.59
C ALA A 140 -2.02 -0.19 24.98
N VAL A 141 -3.11 -0.24 24.22
CA VAL A 141 -3.62 0.94 23.51
C VAL A 141 -4.40 1.90 24.39
N ARG A 142 -5.07 1.40 25.45
CA ARG A 142 -5.86 2.23 26.36
C ARG A 142 -5.01 2.88 27.47
N ASN A 143 -3.98 2.19 27.94
CA ASN A 143 -3.22 2.55 29.13
C ASN A 143 -1.70 2.56 28.91
N PRO A 144 -1.17 3.16 27.81
CA PRO A 144 0.28 3.22 27.61
C PRO A 144 0.96 4.06 28.70
N LEU A 145 2.17 3.65 29.05
CA LEU A 145 3.01 4.41 29.96
C LEU A 145 4.05 5.19 29.14
N PHE A 146 3.97 6.51 29.19
CA PHE A 146 5.00 7.35 28.58
C PHE A 146 6.01 7.75 29.65
N ASP A 147 6.86 6.77 30.06
CA ASP A 147 7.95 7.06 30.98
C ASP A 147 8.97 8.01 30.33
N PRO A 148 9.33 9.14 30.98
CA PRO A 148 10.26 10.11 30.40
C PRO A 148 11.65 9.55 30.11
N ALA A 149 12.18 8.65 30.95
CA ALA A 149 13.50 8.06 30.74
C ALA A 149 13.49 7.07 29.58
N VAL A 150 12.40 6.29 29.43
CA VAL A 150 12.20 5.40 28.30
C VAL A 150 12.04 6.21 27.02
N LEU A 151 11.29 7.32 27.03
CA LEU A 151 11.15 8.21 25.88
C LEU A 151 12.49 8.73 25.38
N GLU A 152 13.40 9.17 26.27
CA GLU A 152 14.72 9.64 25.84
C GLU A 152 15.57 8.52 25.21
N ASN A 153 15.42 7.28 25.67
CA ASN A 153 16.07 6.12 25.04
C ASN A 153 15.49 5.82 23.64
N GLU A 154 14.16 5.76 23.52
CA GLU A 154 13.50 5.45 22.25
C GLU A 154 13.72 6.57 21.22
N LYS A 155 13.82 7.85 21.62
CA LYS A 155 14.26 8.92 20.72
C LYS A 155 15.61 8.58 20.05
N ASN A 156 16.59 8.09 20.82
CA ASN A 156 17.90 7.73 20.28
C ASN A 156 17.81 6.54 19.30
N VAL A 157 16.94 5.57 19.57
CA VAL A 157 16.70 4.44 18.67
C VAL A 157 16.12 4.96 17.34
N VAL A 158 15.02 5.70 17.40
CA VAL A 158 14.33 6.27 16.22
C VAL A 158 15.26 7.21 15.43
N LEU A 159 16.05 8.05 16.08
CA LEU A 159 17.02 8.92 15.42
C LEU A 159 18.09 8.13 14.65
N ASN A 160 18.54 6.99 15.17
CA ASN A 160 19.49 6.13 14.45
C ASN A 160 18.85 5.46 13.23
N GLU A 161 17.59 5.04 13.33
CA GLU A 161 16.84 4.49 12.21
C GLU A 161 16.61 5.54 11.11
N ILE A 162 16.16 6.75 11.50
CA ILE A 162 15.93 7.87 10.59
C ILE A 162 17.21 8.25 9.85
N LYS A 163 18.37 8.27 10.52
CA LYS A 163 19.66 8.49 9.85
C LYS A 163 19.95 7.45 8.79
N GLY A 164 19.63 6.18 9.06
CA GLY A 164 19.73 5.12 8.06
C GLY A 164 18.80 5.36 6.86
N TYR A 165 17.55 5.75 7.12
CA TYR A 165 16.57 6.06 6.10
C TYR A 165 16.93 7.28 5.26
N HIS A 166 17.44 8.34 5.88
CA HIS A 166 17.88 9.55 5.19
C HIS A 166 19.22 9.36 4.42
N ALA A 167 19.95 8.29 4.69
CA ALA A 167 21.14 7.89 3.94
C ALA A 167 20.82 6.92 2.78
N ASP A 168 19.64 6.34 2.72
CA ASP A 168 19.23 5.43 1.65
C ASP A 168 18.95 6.21 0.36
N PRO A 169 19.71 5.97 -0.73
CA PRO A 169 19.54 6.69 -1.99
C PRO A 169 18.14 6.52 -2.61
N ALA A 170 17.48 5.36 -2.42
CA ALA A 170 16.13 5.14 -2.94
C ALA A 170 15.11 6.01 -2.20
N ARG A 171 15.23 6.12 -0.89
CA ARG A 171 14.39 7.00 -0.07
C ARG A 171 14.67 8.48 -0.34
N ILE A 172 15.91 8.86 -0.54
CA ILE A 172 16.30 10.23 -0.96
C ILE A 172 15.58 10.58 -2.28
N ALA A 173 15.67 9.73 -3.29
CA ALA A 173 15.01 9.96 -4.58
C ALA A 173 13.47 10.02 -4.45
N ALA A 174 12.86 9.14 -3.67
CA ALA A 174 11.43 9.13 -3.42
C ALA A 174 10.97 10.42 -2.70
N ASN A 175 11.64 10.81 -1.62
CA ASN A 175 11.33 12.04 -0.88
C ASN A 175 11.52 13.29 -1.74
N ALA A 176 12.58 13.34 -2.55
CA ALA A 176 12.81 14.45 -3.47
C ALA A 176 11.66 14.62 -4.47
N LEU A 177 11.12 13.52 -4.98
CA LEU A 177 10.00 13.53 -5.91
C LEU A 177 8.69 13.90 -5.20
N GLU A 178 8.38 13.25 -4.09
CA GLU A 178 7.13 13.46 -3.35
C GLU A 178 7.02 14.86 -2.75
N SER A 179 8.12 15.42 -2.21
CA SER A 179 8.14 16.78 -1.67
C SER A 179 7.89 17.86 -2.73
N ARG A 180 8.14 17.56 -4.01
CA ARG A 180 7.85 18.46 -5.12
C ARG A 180 6.47 18.24 -5.71
N MET A 181 6.04 16.99 -5.80
CA MET A 181 4.70 16.64 -6.30
C MET A 181 3.60 17.12 -5.35
N PHE A 182 3.81 16.98 -4.04
CA PHE A 182 2.85 17.29 -2.98
C PHE A 182 3.30 18.51 -2.15
N LYS A 183 3.70 19.58 -2.83
CA LYS A 183 4.36 20.77 -2.23
C LYS A 183 3.55 21.47 -1.14
N ASP A 184 2.21 21.37 -1.15
CA ASP A 184 1.35 22.07 -0.20
C ASP A 184 1.33 21.40 1.18
N TYR A 185 1.48 20.06 1.22
CA TYR A 185 1.46 19.26 2.46
C TYR A 185 2.46 18.10 2.39
N PRO A 186 3.75 18.34 2.10
CA PRO A 186 4.73 17.27 1.83
C PRO A 186 5.01 16.38 3.05
N TRP A 187 4.85 16.89 4.27
CA TRP A 187 4.96 16.12 5.51
C TRP A 187 3.95 14.98 5.62
N ARG A 188 2.82 15.07 4.89
CA ARG A 188 1.79 14.01 4.86
C ARG A 188 2.16 12.81 3.98
N LYS A 189 3.28 12.89 3.27
CA LYS A 189 3.86 11.79 2.47
C LYS A 189 5.15 11.24 3.05
N ASN A 190 5.66 11.83 4.11
CA ASN A 190 6.91 11.42 4.74
C ASN A 190 6.64 10.92 6.16
N ILE A 191 6.87 9.63 6.42
CA ILE A 191 6.62 8.98 7.71
C ILE A 191 7.70 9.36 8.73
N ASP A 192 8.93 9.53 8.28
CA ASP A 192 10.11 9.64 9.13
C ASP A 192 10.20 11.00 9.83
N GLY A 193 9.80 12.09 9.14
CA GLY A 193 9.92 13.46 9.64
C GLY A 193 11.37 13.92 9.81
N PRO A 194 11.57 15.19 10.22
CA PRO A 194 12.90 15.72 10.53
C PRO A 194 13.37 15.29 11.92
N GLU A 195 14.68 15.08 12.08
CA GLU A 195 15.30 14.67 13.35
C GLU A 195 14.95 15.60 14.53
N TYR A 196 14.84 16.91 14.28
CA TYR A 196 14.55 17.89 15.35
C TYR A 196 13.15 17.70 15.97
N ASN A 197 12.16 17.16 15.24
CA ASN A 197 10.85 16.82 15.80
C ASN A 197 10.97 15.68 16.82
N ILE A 198 11.74 14.65 16.50
CA ILE A 198 12.00 13.52 17.41
C ILE A 198 12.75 14.01 18.65
N GLN A 199 13.79 14.82 18.46
CA GLN A 199 14.60 15.38 19.57
C GLN A 199 13.75 16.20 20.52
N SER A 200 12.84 17.03 20.00
CA SER A 200 11.98 17.92 20.79
C SER A 200 10.70 17.25 21.33
N ALA A 201 10.42 15.99 20.97
CA ALA A 201 9.23 15.28 21.43
C ALA A 201 9.16 15.21 22.97
N THR A 202 7.97 15.38 23.52
CA THR A 202 7.72 15.32 24.97
C THR A 202 6.60 14.34 25.29
N VAL A 203 6.56 13.84 26.51
CA VAL A 203 5.46 13.01 27.02
C VAL A 203 4.11 13.69 26.83
N GLN A 204 4.04 15.02 26.97
CA GLN A 204 2.80 15.77 26.78
C GLN A 204 2.29 15.67 25.34
N VAL A 205 3.18 15.80 24.36
CA VAL A 205 2.82 15.68 22.94
C VAL A 205 2.32 14.25 22.62
N LEU A 206 3.00 13.21 23.13
CA LEU A 206 2.55 11.83 22.94
C LEU A 206 1.17 11.58 23.59
N LYS A 207 0.90 12.13 24.77
CA LYS A 207 -0.44 12.07 25.39
C LYS A 207 -1.51 12.81 24.60
N GLN A 208 -1.17 13.92 23.96
CA GLN A 208 -2.08 14.63 23.05
C GLN A 208 -2.37 13.79 21.81
N MET A 209 -1.35 13.12 21.25
CA MET A 209 -1.55 12.18 20.13
C MET A 209 -2.43 11.00 20.55
N GLN A 210 -2.17 10.42 21.72
CA GLN A 210 -3.01 9.35 22.28
C GLN A 210 -4.48 9.79 22.36
N SER A 211 -4.75 10.90 23.04
CA SER A 211 -6.13 11.39 23.25
C SER A 211 -6.85 11.70 21.94
N ARG A 212 -6.12 12.08 20.88
CA ARG A 212 -6.69 12.46 19.60
C ARG A 212 -6.88 11.28 18.66
N TYR A 213 -5.92 10.38 18.56
CA TYR A 213 -5.88 9.34 17.52
C TYR A 213 -6.14 7.93 18.04
N TYR A 214 -5.79 7.63 19.30
CA TYR A 214 -5.96 6.32 19.92
C TYR A 214 -7.27 6.29 20.72
N VAL A 215 -8.36 6.34 19.97
CA VAL A 215 -9.74 6.36 20.48
C VAL A 215 -10.56 5.29 19.77
N PRO A 216 -11.63 4.72 20.39
CA PRO A 216 -12.38 3.62 19.83
C PRO A 216 -12.98 3.96 18.46
N GLU A 217 -13.46 5.18 18.24
CA GLU A 217 -14.06 5.62 16.98
C GLU A 217 -13.06 5.74 15.83
N ASN A 218 -11.76 5.63 16.13
CA ASN A 218 -10.65 5.66 15.16
C ASN A 218 -9.90 4.34 15.11
N MET A 219 -10.42 3.30 15.75
CA MET A 219 -9.76 1.99 15.87
C MET A 219 -10.55 0.89 15.18
N ALA A 220 -9.83 -0.06 14.59
CA ALA A 220 -10.35 -1.37 14.24
C ALA A 220 -9.61 -2.46 15.03
N LEU A 221 -10.39 -3.40 15.60
CA LEU A 221 -9.91 -4.69 16.06
C LEU A 221 -10.12 -5.70 14.93
N MET A 222 -9.04 -6.27 14.43
CA MET A 222 -9.06 -7.24 13.34
C MET A 222 -8.50 -8.56 13.85
N VAL A 223 -9.30 -9.62 13.78
CA VAL A 223 -8.90 -10.94 14.25
C VAL A 223 -9.04 -11.93 13.11
N GLY A 224 -8.01 -12.70 12.85
CA GLY A 224 -8.01 -13.72 11.80
C GLY A 224 -7.41 -15.03 12.27
N GLY A 225 -8.00 -16.14 11.85
CA GLY A 225 -7.53 -17.50 12.19
C GLY A 225 -8.60 -18.36 12.82
N ASP A 226 -8.19 -19.27 13.70
CA ASP A 226 -9.04 -20.24 14.37
C ASP A 226 -9.85 -19.59 15.51
N CYS A 227 -10.82 -18.78 15.12
CA CYS A 227 -11.75 -18.08 16.00
C CYS A 227 -13.10 -17.91 15.30
N THR A 228 -14.15 -17.58 16.06
CA THR A 228 -15.48 -17.27 15.54
C THR A 228 -15.86 -15.81 15.77
N MET A 229 -16.80 -15.31 14.97
CA MET A 229 -17.33 -13.94 15.12
C MET A 229 -17.95 -13.73 16.50
N GLU A 230 -18.68 -14.73 17.04
CA GLU A 230 -19.29 -14.67 18.37
C GLU A 230 -18.26 -14.52 19.48
N GLU A 231 -17.19 -15.32 19.44
CA GLU A 231 -16.10 -15.26 20.44
C GLU A 231 -15.44 -13.90 20.42
N VAL A 232 -15.01 -13.43 19.23
CA VAL A 232 -14.32 -12.14 19.10
C VAL A 232 -15.23 -10.97 19.49
N LYS A 233 -16.53 -11.03 19.16
CA LYS A 233 -17.50 -10.05 19.60
C LYS A 233 -17.57 -9.95 21.13
N ALA A 234 -17.72 -11.08 21.81
CA ALA A 234 -17.76 -11.10 23.28
C ALA A 234 -16.49 -10.51 23.90
N LEU A 235 -15.30 -10.84 23.36
CA LEU A 235 -14.03 -10.29 23.80
C LEU A 235 -13.90 -8.79 23.52
N ALA A 236 -14.34 -8.33 22.34
CA ALA A 236 -14.36 -6.92 22.00
C ALA A 236 -15.26 -6.11 22.93
N GLU A 237 -16.47 -6.58 23.23
CA GLU A 237 -17.39 -5.97 24.19
C GLU A 237 -16.80 -5.95 25.61
N GLN A 238 -16.15 -7.04 26.05
CA GLN A 238 -15.54 -7.16 27.37
C GLN A 238 -14.36 -6.20 27.59
N TYR A 239 -13.44 -6.12 26.62
CA TYR A 239 -12.16 -5.41 26.79
C TYR A 239 -12.15 -3.97 26.24
N PHE A 240 -13.07 -3.65 25.32
CA PHE A 240 -13.15 -2.35 24.67
C PHE A 240 -14.52 -1.66 24.82
N GLY A 241 -15.58 -2.36 25.22
CA GLY A 241 -16.95 -1.82 25.22
C GLY A 241 -17.16 -0.61 26.13
N ASP A 242 -16.46 -0.53 27.24
CA ASP A 242 -16.52 0.60 28.20
C ASP A 242 -15.55 1.75 27.84
N TRP A 243 -14.72 1.58 26.81
CA TRP A 243 -13.76 2.59 26.40
C TRP A 243 -14.48 3.79 25.78
N LYS A 244 -14.31 4.95 26.39
CA LYS A 244 -14.93 6.20 25.95
C LYS A 244 -13.93 7.00 25.13
N GLY A 245 -14.28 7.29 23.90
CA GLY A 245 -13.55 8.18 23.02
C GLY A 245 -14.04 9.63 23.13
N GLN A 246 -13.46 10.47 22.32
CA GLN A 246 -13.81 11.89 22.18
C GLN A 246 -14.35 12.20 20.78
N GLY A 247 -14.72 11.16 20.02
CA GLY A 247 -15.08 11.19 18.60
C GLY A 247 -13.90 10.91 17.68
N ALA A 248 -14.18 10.43 16.48
CA ALA A 248 -13.16 10.16 15.48
C ALA A 248 -12.38 11.45 15.14
N PRO A 249 -11.04 11.38 15.02
CA PRO A 249 -10.25 12.55 14.64
C PRO A 249 -10.62 13.03 13.25
N SER A 250 -10.77 14.33 13.09
CA SER A 250 -10.89 14.92 11.77
C SER A 250 -9.49 15.05 11.16
N PHE A 251 -9.29 14.42 10.01
CA PHE A 251 -8.11 14.63 9.17
C PHE A 251 -8.31 15.84 8.24
N GLY A 252 -9.11 16.79 8.65
CA GLY A 252 -9.67 17.94 7.95
C GLY A 252 -8.69 18.93 7.31
N VAL A 253 -7.77 18.40 6.53
CA VAL A 253 -6.86 19.16 5.68
C VAL A 253 -7.33 19.07 4.25
N PRO A 254 -7.17 20.15 3.45
CA PRO A 254 -7.49 20.09 2.04
C PRO A 254 -6.75 18.96 1.34
N PRO A 255 -7.35 18.31 0.34
CA PRO A 255 -6.69 17.27 -0.44
C PRO A 255 -5.50 17.85 -1.21
N HIS A 256 -4.52 17.01 -1.52
CA HIS A 256 -3.42 17.38 -2.41
C HIS A 256 -3.95 17.79 -3.79
N GLY A 257 -3.43 18.90 -4.30
CA GLY A 257 -3.77 19.43 -5.62
C GLY A 257 -3.14 18.64 -6.78
N LYS A 258 -3.17 19.26 -7.96
CA LYS A 258 -2.49 18.77 -9.16
C LYS A 258 -0.96 18.80 -8.95
N ILE A 259 -0.26 17.90 -9.63
CA ILE A 259 1.21 17.94 -9.69
C ILE A 259 1.64 19.25 -10.36
N PRO A 260 2.59 20.00 -9.78
CA PRO A 260 3.18 21.16 -10.41
C PRO A 260 3.90 20.82 -11.73
N ALA A 261 3.89 21.74 -12.68
CA ALA A 261 4.62 21.59 -13.92
C ALA A 261 6.14 21.57 -13.71
N GLY A 262 6.85 20.89 -14.60
CA GLY A 262 8.31 20.98 -14.72
C GLY A 262 9.10 20.18 -13.67
N ILE A 263 8.52 19.20 -13.00
CA ILE A 263 9.24 18.32 -12.08
C ILE A 263 10.01 17.27 -12.89
N ASN A 264 11.29 17.55 -13.17
CA ASN A 264 12.22 16.61 -13.78
C ASN A 264 13.47 16.51 -12.87
N LEU A 265 13.76 15.32 -12.34
CA LEU A 265 14.79 15.12 -11.32
C LEU A 265 15.83 14.08 -11.76
N VAL A 266 17.08 14.30 -11.39
CA VAL A 266 18.17 13.30 -11.50
C VAL A 266 18.74 13.05 -10.11
N SER A 267 18.56 11.83 -9.59
CA SER A 267 19.27 11.33 -8.41
C SER A 267 20.56 10.67 -8.82
N VAL A 268 21.67 11.12 -8.25
CA VAL A 268 23.02 10.64 -8.58
C VAL A 268 23.58 9.91 -7.37
N GLU A 269 23.83 8.60 -7.53
CA GLU A 269 24.10 7.68 -6.43
C GLU A 269 25.41 6.91 -6.64
N ASP A 270 26.29 6.86 -5.65
CA ASP A 270 27.56 6.15 -5.76
C ASP A 270 27.40 4.63 -5.81
N GLN A 271 26.38 4.11 -5.14
CA GLN A 271 26.10 2.68 -5.02
C GLN A 271 25.10 2.15 -6.06
N PHE A 272 24.58 3.00 -6.96
CA PHE A 272 23.66 2.53 -7.99
C PHE A 272 24.32 1.57 -8.98
N TYR A 273 23.53 0.76 -9.68
CA TYR A 273 24.03 -0.20 -10.66
C TYR A 273 24.83 0.48 -11.77
N ARG A 274 25.99 -0.11 -12.09
CA ARG A 274 26.85 0.43 -13.17
C ARG A 274 26.19 0.22 -14.54
N GLY A 275 26.11 1.27 -15.34
CA GLY A 275 25.59 1.21 -16.71
C GLY A 275 24.08 1.03 -16.85
N ILE A 276 23.34 1.17 -15.75
CA ILE A 276 21.88 1.10 -15.71
C ILE A 276 21.34 2.39 -15.10
N GLY A 277 20.21 2.88 -15.61
CA GLY A 277 19.40 3.93 -14.98
C GLY A 277 18.02 3.40 -14.65
N ASN A 278 17.48 3.77 -13.48
CA ASN A 278 16.08 3.58 -13.17
C ASN A 278 15.31 4.85 -13.51
N ILE A 279 14.20 4.71 -14.21
CA ILE A 279 13.39 5.82 -14.69
C ILE A 279 12.00 5.67 -14.12
N GLN A 280 11.44 6.75 -13.58
CA GLN A 280 10.05 6.81 -13.15
C GLN A 280 9.36 8.01 -13.77
N PHE A 281 8.11 7.80 -14.18
CA PHE A 281 7.15 8.85 -14.51
C PHE A 281 5.97 8.75 -13.55
N ARG A 282 5.56 9.88 -12.98
CA ARG A 282 4.41 9.88 -12.06
C ARG A 282 3.36 10.90 -12.49
N TRP A 283 2.10 10.49 -12.40
CA TRP A 283 0.91 11.30 -12.64
C TRP A 283 0.08 11.38 -11.37
N ARG A 284 -0.66 12.46 -11.18
CA ARG A 284 -1.70 12.50 -10.16
C ARG A 284 -2.76 11.45 -10.49
N GLY A 285 -3.05 10.57 -9.57
CA GLY A 285 -4.11 9.56 -9.64
C GLY A 285 -5.32 9.93 -8.80
N PRO A 286 -6.37 9.10 -8.77
CA PRO A 286 -7.54 9.30 -7.92
C PRO A 286 -7.20 9.20 -6.44
N ASP A 287 -8.03 9.83 -5.60
CA ASP A 287 -8.07 9.65 -4.15
C ASP A 287 -9.28 8.78 -3.80
N VAL A 288 -9.08 7.72 -3.01
CA VAL A 288 -10.08 6.66 -2.87
C VAL A 288 -11.41 7.15 -2.31
N LEU A 289 -11.42 8.15 -1.43
CA LEU A 289 -12.67 8.67 -0.85
C LEU A 289 -13.39 9.65 -1.76
N ALA A 290 -12.65 10.38 -2.62
CA ALA A 290 -13.21 11.40 -3.50
C ALA A 290 -13.55 10.86 -4.90
N GLN A 291 -12.75 9.91 -5.41
CA GLN A 291 -12.89 9.30 -6.72
C GLN A 291 -12.94 7.77 -6.63
N THR A 292 -13.78 7.24 -5.74
CA THR A 292 -13.88 5.81 -5.42
C THR A 292 -14.02 4.91 -6.66
N GLN A 293 -14.86 5.30 -7.64
CA GLN A 293 -15.07 4.49 -8.85
C GLN A 293 -13.81 4.44 -9.72
N ASP A 294 -13.04 5.53 -9.79
CA ASP A 294 -11.81 5.59 -10.56
C ASP A 294 -10.72 4.68 -9.98
N THR A 295 -10.74 4.43 -8.66
CA THR A 295 -9.78 3.51 -8.04
C THR A 295 -10.03 2.05 -8.46
N TYR A 296 -11.29 1.60 -8.51
CA TYR A 296 -11.61 0.27 -9.04
C TYR A 296 -11.23 0.13 -10.51
N THR A 297 -11.46 1.20 -11.29
CA THR A 297 -11.07 1.23 -12.71
C THR A 297 -9.54 1.20 -12.87
N SER A 298 -8.81 1.87 -11.97
CA SER A 298 -7.35 1.85 -11.93
C SER A 298 -6.82 0.44 -11.73
N ASP A 299 -7.36 -0.29 -10.75
CA ASP A 299 -6.91 -1.65 -10.47
C ASP A 299 -7.14 -2.59 -11.67
N VAL A 300 -8.28 -2.47 -12.35
CA VAL A 300 -8.55 -3.22 -13.59
C VAL A 300 -7.57 -2.83 -14.70
N LEU A 301 -7.26 -1.53 -14.87
CA LEU A 301 -6.27 -1.07 -15.85
C LEU A 301 -4.88 -1.64 -15.56
N LEU A 302 -4.45 -1.68 -14.29
CA LEU A 302 -3.16 -2.26 -13.92
C LEU A 302 -3.03 -3.71 -14.37
N PHE A 303 -4.08 -4.51 -14.21
CA PHE A 303 -4.09 -5.90 -14.68
C PHE A 303 -4.00 -6.01 -16.20
N LEU A 304 -4.66 -5.13 -16.95
CA LEU A 304 -4.55 -5.05 -18.40
C LEU A 304 -3.12 -4.74 -18.86
N LEU A 305 -2.40 -3.90 -18.11
CA LEU A 305 -1.03 -3.47 -18.43
C LEU A 305 0.05 -4.46 -17.91
N SER A 306 -0.29 -5.35 -16.97
CA SER A 306 0.71 -6.16 -16.24
C SER A 306 1.41 -7.23 -17.08
N SER A 307 0.78 -7.72 -18.16
CA SER A 307 1.32 -8.83 -18.96
C SER A 307 2.68 -8.49 -19.57
N PRO A 308 3.76 -9.26 -19.27
CA PRO A 308 5.09 -9.02 -19.84
C PRO A 308 5.15 -9.21 -21.36
N ILE A 309 4.25 -10.00 -21.92
CA ILE A 309 4.10 -10.22 -23.38
C ILE A 309 2.93 -9.42 -23.95
N GLY A 310 2.32 -8.52 -23.16
CA GLY A 310 1.22 -7.69 -23.60
C GLY A 310 1.66 -6.57 -24.53
N ARG A 311 0.74 -6.09 -25.36
CA ARG A 311 1.01 -5.04 -26.37
C ARG A 311 1.67 -3.80 -25.76
N PHE A 312 1.26 -3.37 -24.55
CA PHE A 312 1.79 -2.19 -23.90
C PHE A 312 3.32 -2.26 -23.71
N LYS A 313 3.79 -3.31 -23.04
CA LYS A 313 5.21 -3.51 -22.77
C LYS A 313 6.01 -3.81 -24.05
N ASP A 314 5.49 -4.68 -24.91
CA ASP A 314 6.11 -5.05 -26.19
C ASP A 314 6.29 -3.82 -27.11
N SER A 315 5.28 -2.96 -27.21
CA SER A 315 5.36 -1.75 -28.03
C SER A 315 6.40 -0.77 -27.50
N ILE A 316 6.45 -0.55 -26.17
CA ILE A 316 7.46 0.33 -25.54
C ILE A 316 8.86 -0.23 -25.79
N MET A 317 9.09 -1.54 -25.63
CA MET A 317 10.37 -2.20 -25.91
C MET A 317 10.82 -2.05 -27.36
N LYS A 318 9.88 -2.05 -28.31
CA LYS A 318 10.19 -1.85 -29.74
C LYS A 318 10.47 -0.40 -30.11
N LYS A 319 9.81 0.55 -29.45
CA LYS A 319 9.96 1.99 -29.72
C LYS A 319 11.18 2.61 -29.08
N VAL A 320 11.66 2.05 -27.96
CA VAL A 320 12.74 2.63 -27.17
C VAL A 320 13.91 1.65 -27.06
N GLU A 321 14.99 1.98 -27.75
CA GLU A 321 16.20 1.19 -27.67
C GLU A 321 16.87 1.24 -26.30
N GLY A 322 17.36 0.08 -25.86
CA GLY A 322 18.18 -0.03 -24.65
C GLY A 322 17.39 -0.09 -23.36
N LEU A 323 16.11 -0.36 -23.38
CA LEU A 323 15.40 -0.81 -22.17
C LEU A 323 15.97 -2.16 -21.73
N TYR A 324 15.94 -2.42 -20.41
CA TYR A 324 16.59 -3.61 -19.84
C TYR A 324 15.80 -4.87 -20.21
N ASP A 325 14.54 -4.96 -19.82
CA ASP A 325 13.63 -6.07 -20.13
C ASP A 325 12.17 -5.62 -19.92
N ALA A 326 11.24 -6.23 -20.64
CA ALA A 326 9.81 -5.99 -20.51
C ALA A 326 9.25 -6.37 -19.10
N GLU A 327 9.87 -7.33 -18.42
CA GLU A 327 9.49 -7.72 -17.06
C GLU A 327 9.66 -6.57 -16.06
N TYR A 328 10.62 -5.67 -16.32
CA TYR A 328 10.89 -4.48 -15.48
C TYR A 328 10.14 -3.23 -15.93
N ILE A 329 9.22 -3.34 -16.86
CA ILE A 329 8.28 -2.25 -17.16
C ILE A 329 7.08 -2.42 -16.24
N ASP A 330 6.97 -1.54 -15.27
CA ASP A 330 5.88 -1.56 -14.30
C ASP A 330 5.02 -0.31 -14.41
N PHE A 331 3.71 -0.49 -14.26
CA PHE A 331 2.76 0.57 -14.08
C PHE A 331 1.93 0.25 -12.85
N THR A 332 2.00 1.09 -11.84
CA THR A 332 1.37 0.86 -10.54
C THR A 332 0.54 2.06 -10.08
N TYR A 333 -0.41 1.81 -9.22
CA TYR A 333 -1.22 2.82 -8.56
C TYR A 333 -1.39 2.39 -7.09
N PRO A 334 -0.55 2.86 -6.19
CA PRO A 334 -0.80 2.70 -4.76
C PRO A 334 -2.05 3.48 -4.37
N THR A 335 -3.13 2.77 -4.06
CA THR A 335 -4.36 3.40 -3.60
C THR A 335 -4.09 4.23 -2.36
N ALA A 336 -4.55 5.47 -2.34
CA ALA A 336 -4.33 6.39 -1.26
C ALA A 336 -5.61 7.14 -0.90
N ARG A 337 -5.77 7.47 0.37
CA ARG A 337 -6.84 8.34 0.85
C ARG A 337 -6.74 9.73 0.26
N ASP A 338 -5.50 10.21 0.11
CA ASP A 338 -5.15 11.52 -0.42
C ASP A 338 -3.76 11.49 -1.07
N GLY A 339 -3.61 12.13 -2.21
CA GLY A 339 -2.36 12.16 -2.96
C GLY A 339 -2.08 10.86 -3.72
N GLY A 340 -3.10 10.18 -4.22
CA GLY A 340 -2.97 9.04 -5.12
C GLY A 340 -2.15 9.41 -6.35
N ASN A 341 -1.33 8.47 -6.84
CA ASN A 341 -0.52 8.71 -8.03
C ASN A 341 -0.28 7.42 -8.83
N TYR A 342 -0.24 7.55 -10.15
CA TYR A 342 0.25 6.50 -11.04
C TYR A 342 1.75 6.57 -11.17
N ILE A 343 2.40 5.43 -11.20
CA ILE A 343 3.85 5.29 -11.30
C ILE A 343 4.17 4.35 -12.45
N PHE A 344 4.77 4.87 -13.50
CA PHE A 344 5.47 4.07 -14.49
C PHE A 344 6.92 3.94 -14.05
N SER A 345 7.50 2.75 -14.05
CA SER A 345 8.91 2.56 -13.78
C SER A 345 9.55 1.53 -14.71
N THR A 346 10.82 1.72 -15.02
CA THR A 346 11.63 0.77 -15.78
C THR A 346 13.13 1.00 -15.59
N TYR A 347 13.93 0.10 -16.14
CA TYR A 347 15.38 0.22 -16.20
C TYR A 347 15.85 0.37 -17.64
N MET A 348 16.87 1.25 -17.82
CA MET A 348 17.50 1.52 -19.11
C MET A 348 18.99 1.21 -19.05
N LEU A 349 19.50 0.50 -20.05
CA LEU A 349 20.94 0.28 -20.26
C LEU A 349 21.57 1.59 -20.78
N ILE A 350 22.38 2.23 -19.96
CA ILE A 350 22.96 3.55 -20.28
C ILE A 350 24.29 3.43 -21.04
N GLN A 351 25.04 2.37 -20.83
CA GLN A 351 26.39 2.17 -21.38
C GLN A 351 26.43 1.30 -22.64
N LYS A 352 25.46 1.40 -23.56
CA LYS A 352 25.64 0.75 -24.86
C LYS A 352 26.39 1.67 -25.81
N PRO A 353 27.47 1.18 -26.48
CA PRO A 353 28.19 1.96 -27.50
C PRO A 353 27.33 2.44 -28.67
N ALA A 354 26.22 1.76 -28.93
CA ALA A 354 25.27 2.05 -29.99
C ALA A 354 24.13 3.01 -29.60
N ALA A 355 24.04 3.45 -28.33
CA ALA A 355 23.04 4.42 -27.96
C ALA A 355 23.48 5.84 -28.40
N GLU A 356 23.21 6.17 -29.65
CA GLU A 356 23.29 7.53 -30.14
C GLU A 356 22.32 8.42 -29.37
N GLY A 357 22.80 9.42 -28.69
CA GLY A 357 22.00 10.35 -27.92
C GLY A 357 22.41 10.46 -26.46
N ALA A 358 22.13 11.60 -25.86
CA ALA A 358 22.32 11.81 -24.44
C ALA A 358 21.35 10.96 -23.63
N VAL A 359 21.72 10.58 -22.41
CA VAL A 359 20.87 9.79 -21.52
C VAL A 359 19.48 10.44 -21.34
N LEU A 360 19.44 11.76 -21.14
CA LEU A 360 18.18 12.48 -20.95
C LEU A 360 17.30 12.54 -22.21
N ASP A 361 17.88 12.58 -23.42
CA ASP A 361 17.09 12.46 -24.65
C ASP A 361 16.35 11.12 -24.70
N ARG A 362 17.01 10.05 -24.28
CA ARG A 362 16.41 8.70 -24.24
C ARG A 362 15.32 8.59 -23.17
N VAL A 363 15.49 9.27 -22.02
CA VAL A 363 14.44 9.36 -20.99
C VAL A 363 13.21 10.09 -21.55
N MET A 364 13.41 11.19 -22.28
CA MET A 364 12.30 11.94 -22.87
C MET A 364 11.64 11.15 -24.03
N ASN A 365 12.41 10.41 -24.82
CA ASN A 365 11.87 9.51 -25.85
C ASN A 365 11.03 8.39 -25.23
N LEU A 366 11.46 7.81 -24.09
CA LEU A 366 10.69 6.83 -23.35
C LEU A 366 9.36 7.44 -22.84
N LYS A 367 9.42 8.65 -22.25
CA LYS A 367 8.23 9.36 -21.81
C LYS A 367 7.22 9.53 -22.95
N ASN A 368 7.67 9.95 -24.12
CA ASN A 368 6.80 10.10 -25.28
C ASN A 368 6.23 8.76 -25.76
N ALA A 369 7.05 7.70 -25.82
CA ALA A 369 6.59 6.36 -26.21
C ALA A 369 5.51 5.83 -25.27
N VAL A 370 5.67 6.02 -23.93
CA VAL A 370 4.66 5.64 -22.95
C VAL A 370 3.36 6.42 -23.13
N LEU A 371 3.46 7.74 -23.32
CA LEU A 371 2.29 8.59 -23.58
C LEU A 371 1.56 8.20 -24.87
N ASP A 372 2.29 7.83 -25.92
CA ASP A 372 1.69 7.42 -27.18
C ASP A 372 0.93 6.09 -27.04
N GLU A 373 1.42 5.14 -26.23
CA GLU A 373 0.65 3.94 -25.94
C GLU A 373 -0.64 4.27 -25.15
N PHE A 374 -0.58 5.17 -24.16
CA PHE A 374 -1.78 5.58 -23.45
C PHE A 374 -2.78 6.35 -24.33
N LYS A 375 -2.33 7.13 -25.32
CA LYS A 375 -3.21 7.76 -26.31
C LYS A 375 -3.92 6.72 -27.20
N GLU A 376 -3.21 5.65 -27.60
CA GLU A 376 -3.81 4.54 -28.32
C GLU A 376 -4.86 3.80 -27.46
N ILE A 377 -4.58 3.56 -26.19
CA ILE A 377 -5.53 2.99 -25.23
C ILE A 377 -6.75 3.91 -25.10
N ALA A 378 -6.55 5.22 -24.92
CA ALA A 378 -7.64 6.19 -24.79
C ALA A 378 -8.51 6.27 -26.05
N ARG A 379 -7.93 6.06 -27.24
CA ARG A 379 -8.67 6.07 -28.51
C ARG A 379 -9.58 4.85 -28.65
N ASP A 380 -9.06 3.65 -28.44
CA ASP A 380 -9.79 2.40 -28.58
C ASP A 380 -9.24 1.30 -27.63
N PRO A 381 -9.65 1.31 -26.35
CA PRO A 381 -9.12 0.35 -25.38
C PRO A 381 -9.47 -1.11 -25.75
N ALA A 382 -10.68 -1.37 -26.28
CA ALA A 382 -11.09 -2.71 -26.67
C ALA A 382 -10.27 -3.25 -27.85
N GLY A 383 -10.00 -2.42 -28.85
CA GLY A 383 -9.13 -2.77 -29.98
C GLY A 383 -7.66 -2.87 -29.60
N TYR A 384 -7.22 -2.10 -28.58
CA TYR A 384 -5.85 -2.13 -28.08
C TYR A 384 -5.52 -3.44 -27.36
N PHE A 385 -6.36 -3.84 -26.38
CA PHE A 385 -6.12 -5.02 -25.55
C PHE A 385 -6.72 -6.31 -26.11
N GLY A 386 -7.84 -6.21 -26.84
CA GLY A 386 -8.67 -7.33 -27.27
C GLY A 386 -9.94 -7.48 -26.44
N SER A 387 -11.03 -7.87 -27.07
CA SER A 387 -12.38 -7.86 -26.49
C SER A 387 -12.53 -8.70 -25.21
N ASN A 388 -11.76 -9.77 -25.04
CA ASN A 388 -11.86 -10.70 -23.92
C ASN A 388 -10.93 -10.32 -22.74
N GLU A 389 -9.97 -9.42 -22.94
CA GLU A 389 -8.94 -9.13 -21.94
C GLU A 389 -9.52 -8.41 -20.71
N LEU A 390 -10.53 -7.58 -20.88
CA LEU A 390 -11.21 -6.92 -19.75
C LEU A 390 -11.80 -7.93 -18.76
N GLN A 391 -12.47 -8.95 -19.26
CA GLN A 391 -13.05 -9.99 -18.40
C GLN A 391 -11.96 -10.81 -17.70
N LYS A 392 -10.87 -11.14 -18.41
CA LYS A 392 -9.73 -11.84 -17.80
C LYS A 392 -9.06 -11.01 -16.70
N ALA A 393 -8.88 -9.71 -16.91
CA ALA A 393 -8.32 -8.80 -15.92
C ALA A 393 -9.18 -8.77 -14.64
N LYS A 394 -10.50 -8.62 -14.79
CA LYS A 394 -11.44 -8.65 -13.67
C LYS A 394 -11.40 -9.97 -12.89
N THR A 395 -11.41 -11.10 -13.59
CA THR A 395 -11.35 -12.43 -12.95
C THR A 395 -10.06 -12.59 -12.15
N LYS A 396 -8.90 -12.25 -12.73
CA LYS A 396 -7.61 -12.34 -12.03
C LYS A 396 -7.56 -11.44 -10.79
N LEU A 397 -8.12 -10.24 -10.88
CA LEU A 397 -8.16 -9.29 -9.76
C LEU A 397 -8.99 -9.86 -8.60
N ILE A 398 -10.13 -10.49 -8.89
CA ILE A 398 -10.98 -11.14 -7.89
C ILE A 398 -10.26 -12.35 -7.28
N ASP A 399 -9.64 -13.19 -8.11
CA ASP A 399 -8.91 -14.37 -7.64
C ASP A 399 -7.77 -14.02 -6.68
N GLN A 400 -7.05 -12.92 -6.92
CA GLN A 400 -5.98 -12.47 -6.02
C GLN A 400 -6.49 -12.14 -4.62
N ASN A 401 -7.68 -11.57 -4.47
CA ASN A 401 -8.27 -11.28 -3.17
C ASN A 401 -8.58 -12.57 -2.39
N ILE A 402 -8.97 -13.64 -3.09
CA ILE A 402 -9.20 -14.95 -2.47
C ILE A 402 -7.87 -15.53 -1.95
N PHE A 403 -6.80 -15.48 -2.76
CA PHE A 403 -5.49 -15.95 -2.35
C PHE A 403 -4.91 -15.16 -1.16
N ALA A 404 -5.21 -13.87 -1.05
CA ALA A 404 -4.75 -13.06 0.09
C ALA A 404 -5.26 -13.58 1.44
N MET A 405 -6.39 -14.31 1.48
CA MET A 405 -6.96 -14.90 2.70
C MET A 405 -6.28 -16.22 3.13
N GLU A 406 -5.39 -16.79 2.34
CA GLU A 406 -4.70 -18.05 2.68
C GLU A 406 -3.92 -17.93 4.00
N SER A 407 -3.26 -16.78 4.23
CA SER A 407 -2.61 -16.44 5.49
C SER A 407 -3.48 -15.47 6.29
N ALA A 408 -4.07 -15.94 7.38
CA ALA A 408 -4.87 -15.09 8.26
C ALA A 408 -4.06 -13.93 8.84
N GLU A 409 -2.77 -14.15 9.18
CA GLU A 409 -1.87 -13.09 9.65
C GLU A 409 -1.71 -11.98 8.61
N THR A 410 -1.22 -12.30 7.42
CA THR A 410 -1.02 -11.32 6.34
C THR A 410 -2.34 -10.65 5.94
N PHE A 411 -3.44 -11.38 5.96
CA PHE A 411 -4.74 -10.83 5.60
C PHE A 411 -5.18 -9.74 6.57
N VAL A 412 -5.10 -9.95 7.89
CA VAL A 412 -5.52 -8.93 8.88
C VAL A 412 -4.50 -7.82 9.05
N THR A 413 -3.20 -8.12 8.99
CA THR A 413 -2.15 -7.10 9.21
C THR A 413 -1.93 -6.19 8.02
N ASP A 414 -2.00 -6.72 6.81
CA ASP A 414 -1.73 -5.99 5.57
C ASP A 414 -3.01 -5.65 4.83
N THR A 415 -3.82 -6.65 4.44
CA THR A 415 -4.96 -6.43 3.55
C THR A 415 -6.09 -5.67 4.24
N LEU A 416 -6.62 -6.17 5.36
CA LEU A 416 -7.73 -5.51 6.07
C LEU A 416 -7.28 -4.17 6.66
N THR A 417 -6.11 -4.12 7.29
CA THR A 417 -5.55 -2.88 7.85
C THR A 417 -5.43 -1.81 6.78
N PHE A 418 -4.85 -2.15 5.63
CA PHE A 418 -4.69 -1.21 4.52
C PHE A 418 -6.04 -0.71 4.01
N TRP A 419 -6.97 -1.58 3.67
CA TRP A 419 -8.25 -1.19 3.09
C TRP A 419 -9.14 -0.42 4.06
N TRP A 420 -9.16 -0.84 5.33
CA TRP A 420 -9.91 -0.13 6.34
C TRP A 420 -9.35 1.28 6.61
N SER A 421 -8.04 1.43 6.70
CA SER A 421 -7.40 2.71 7.00
C SER A 421 -7.41 3.67 5.81
N THR A 422 -7.09 3.17 4.62
CA THR A 422 -7.00 3.95 3.39
C THR A 422 -8.37 4.31 2.83
N ALA A 423 -9.30 3.37 2.85
CA ALA A 423 -10.67 3.55 2.36
C ALA A 423 -11.72 3.44 3.49
N THR A 424 -12.64 2.48 3.35
CA THR A 424 -13.71 2.17 4.31
C THR A 424 -14.05 0.68 4.25
N ALA A 425 -14.78 0.18 5.26
CA ALA A 425 -15.35 -1.16 5.22
C ALA A 425 -16.21 -1.38 3.96
N ASP A 426 -17.05 -0.42 3.60
CA ASP A 426 -17.90 -0.49 2.40
C ASP A 426 -17.11 -0.58 1.10
N TYR A 427 -15.96 0.07 1.03
CA TYR A 427 -15.04 -0.05 -0.11
C TYR A 427 -14.55 -1.49 -0.26
N PHE A 428 -14.07 -2.08 0.83
CA PHE A 428 -13.62 -3.48 0.86
C PHE A 428 -14.74 -4.44 0.48
N PHE A 429 -15.91 -4.36 1.15
CA PHE A 429 -17.03 -5.27 0.86
C PHE A 429 -17.68 -5.06 -0.51
N GLY A 430 -17.55 -3.87 -1.07
CA GLY A 430 -18.05 -3.54 -2.42
C GLY A 430 -17.07 -3.85 -3.55
N TYR A 431 -15.81 -4.21 -3.27
CA TYR A 431 -14.70 -4.21 -4.21
C TYR A 431 -14.96 -5.08 -5.44
N GLU A 432 -15.22 -6.37 -5.25
CA GLU A 432 -15.47 -7.31 -6.36
C GLU A 432 -16.65 -6.87 -7.25
N LYS A 433 -17.76 -6.49 -6.60
CA LYS A 433 -18.96 -6.01 -7.28
C LYS A 433 -18.67 -4.77 -8.14
N ASN A 434 -17.84 -3.85 -7.64
CA ASN A 434 -17.54 -2.61 -8.36
C ASN A 434 -16.48 -2.83 -9.45
N CYS A 435 -15.45 -3.63 -9.21
CA CYS A 435 -14.50 -4.04 -10.25
C CYS A 435 -15.20 -4.79 -11.40
N SER A 436 -16.19 -5.65 -11.09
CA SER A 436 -16.93 -6.38 -12.12
C SER A 436 -17.72 -5.48 -13.08
N LYS A 437 -18.11 -4.26 -12.66
CA LYS A 437 -18.86 -3.30 -13.48
C LYS A 437 -18.00 -2.47 -14.41
N VAL A 438 -16.69 -2.40 -14.20
CA VAL A 438 -15.77 -1.58 -15.01
C VAL A 438 -15.93 -1.92 -16.49
N SER A 439 -16.11 -0.91 -17.31
CA SER A 439 -16.26 -1.01 -18.75
C SER A 439 -15.05 -0.47 -19.51
N TRP A 440 -15.00 -0.70 -20.82
CA TRP A 440 -14.00 -0.08 -21.69
C TRP A 440 -14.11 1.45 -21.74
N ASP A 441 -15.32 2.00 -21.57
CA ASP A 441 -15.53 3.44 -21.51
C ASP A 441 -14.99 4.05 -20.23
N ASP A 442 -15.09 3.31 -19.10
CA ASP A 442 -14.45 3.73 -17.84
C ASP A 442 -12.92 3.74 -17.97
N ILE A 443 -12.32 2.72 -18.60
CA ILE A 443 -10.88 2.68 -18.88
C ILE A 443 -10.46 3.88 -19.76
N ARG A 444 -11.23 4.18 -20.82
CA ARG A 444 -10.97 5.34 -21.69
C ARG A 444 -11.02 6.65 -20.90
N ALA A 445 -12.08 6.85 -20.15
CA ALA A 445 -12.30 8.07 -19.36
C ALA A 445 -11.18 8.26 -18.32
N LEU A 446 -10.79 7.18 -17.62
CA LEU A 446 -9.70 7.18 -16.65
C LEU A 446 -8.37 7.63 -17.28
N VAL A 447 -7.99 7.01 -18.41
CA VAL A 447 -6.73 7.32 -19.10
C VAL A 447 -6.74 8.76 -19.62
N GLN A 448 -7.86 9.23 -20.17
CA GLN A 448 -8.01 10.61 -20.60
C GLN A 448 -7.93 11.60 -19.43
N HIS A 449 -8.56 11.28 -18.31
CA HIS A 449 -8.60 12.19 -17.16
C HIS A 449 -7.25 12.34 -16.48
N TYR A 450 -6.55 11.22 -16.25
CA TYR A 450 -5.36 11.21 -15.40
C TYR A 450 -4.02 11.14 -16.15
N ILE A 451 -3.99 10.79 -17.44
CA ILE A 451 -2.74 10.51 -18.14
C ILE A 451 -2.57 11.32 -19.43
N THR A 452 -3.54 11.26 -20.35
CA THR A 452 -3.34 11.81 -21.70
C THR A 452 -3.97 13.17 -21.92
N GLY A 453 -4.95 13.58 -21.11
CA GLY A 453 -5.88 14.62 -21.47
C GLY A 453 -6.89 14.17 -22.52
N SER A 454 -7.75 15.08 -22.96
CA SER A 454 -8.78 14.86 -23.98
C SER A 454 -8.88 16.08 -24.90
N GLU A 455 -9.80 16.06 -25.87
CA GLU A 455 -10.06 17.21 -26.75
C GLU A 455 -10.49 18.49 -25.99
N VAL A 456 -11.08 18.32 -24.78
CA VAL A 456 -11.61 19.41 -23.95
C VAL A 456 -10.80 19.68 -22.69
N ALA A 457 -9.81 18.87 -22.38
CA ALA A 457 -8.96 18.99 -21.20
C ALA A 457 -7.49 18.73 -21.54
N PRO A 458 -6.56 19.62 -21.12
CA PRO A 458 -5.14 19.42 -21.37
C PRO A 458 -4.63 18.16 -20.67
N ALA A 459 -3.52 17.62 -21.19
CA ALA A 459 -2.82 16.51 -20.53
C ALA A 459 -2.34 16.93 -19.13
N PRO A 460 -2.48 16.04 -18.13
CA PRO A 460 -1.92 16.28 -16.79
C PRO A 460 -0.40 16.40 -16.80
N GLU A 461 0.13 17.10 -15.81
CA GLU A 461 1.57 17.18 -15.58
C GLU A 461 2.17 15.85 -15.15
N ILE A 462 3.43 15.63 -15.53
CA ILE A 462 4.16 14.39 -15.28
C ILE A 462 5.46 14.73 -14.55
N ALA A 463 5.62 14.18 -13.37
CA ALA A 463 6.90 14.24 -12.68
C ALA A 463 7.82 13.11 -13.18
N THR A 464 9.08 13.44 -13.44
CA THR A 464 10.11 12.53 -13.98
C THR A 464 11.23 12.38 -12.98
N MET A 465 11.65 11.13 -12.71
CA MET A 465 12.84 10.81 -11.93
C MET A 465 13.75 9.89 -12.74
N LEU A 466 15.04 10.26 -12.84
CA LEU A 466 16.11 9.39 -13.29
C LEU A 466 17.06 9.14 -12.12
N ARG A 467 17.30 7.87 -11.78
CA ARG A 467 18.32 7.45 -10.80
C ARG A 467 19.48 6.82 -11.56
N ILE A 468 20.70 7.34 -11.36
CA ILE A 468 21.89 6.84 -12.02
C ILE A 468 23.12 6.88 -11.11
N ARG A 469 24.12 6.07 -11.44
CA ARG A 469 25.41 6.09 -10.74
C ARG A 469 26.22 7.36 -11.04
N THR A 470 26.98 7.86 -10.06
CA THR A 470 27.85 9.02 -10.18
C THR A 470 28.83 8.90 -11.36
N SER A 471 29.44 7.74 -11.55
CA SER A 471 30.34 7.51 -12.68
C SER A 471 29.68 7.58 -14.06
N THR A 472 28.39 7.16 -14.12
CA THR A 472 27.57 7.25 -15.33
C THR A 472 27.17 8.69 -15.62
N PHE A 473 26.76 9.43 -14.59
CA PHE A 473 26.44 10.86 -14.70
C PHE A 473 27.62 11.67 -15.22
N GLY A 474 28.81 11.46 -14.64
CA GLY A 474 30.02 12.16 -15.03
C GLY A 474 30.61 11.77 -16.41
N SER A 475 30.22 10.62 -16.96
CA SER A 475 30.72 10.15 -18.27
C SER A 475 29.96 10.72 -19.46
N ASP A 476 28.78 11.25 -19.32
CA ASP A 476 28.04 11.91 -20.40
C ASP A 476 28.34 13.41 -20.41
N SER A 477 29.23 13.83 -21.31
CA SER A 477 29.60 15.24 -21.47
C SER A 477 28.44 16.18 -21.84
N ARG A 478 27.31 15.64 -22.29
CA ARG A 478 26.11 16.39 -22.67
C ARG A 478 25.14 16.54 -21.52
N MET A 479 25.35 15.86 -20.38
CA MET A 479 24.41 15.80 -19.27
C MET A 479 23.99 17.19 -18.78
N ALA A 480 24.96 18.06 -18.52
CA ALA A 480 24.68 19.40 -18.01
C ALA A 480 23.83 20.24 -18.99
N ALA A 481 24.17 20.21 -20.30
CA ALA A 481 23.41 20.92 -21.32
C ALA A 481 21.97 20.37 -21.45
N LYS A 482 21.81 19.06 -21.41
CA LYS A 482 20.49 18.41 -21.50
C LYS A 482 19.66 18.58 -20.23
N MET A 483 20.28 18.66 -19.06
CA MET A 483 19.58 19.04 -17.82
C MET A 483 18.99 20.44 -17.93
N GLN A 484 19.77 21.40 -18.45
CA GLN A 484 19.28 22.76 -18.68
C GLN A 484 18.17 22.80 -19.73
N GLU A 485 18.32 22.07 -20.84
CA GLU A 485 17.33 22.01 -21.94
C GLU A 485 15.98 21.46 -21.48
N TYR A 486 15.97 20.37 -20.67
CA TYR A 486 14.78 19.70 -20.21
C TYR A 486 14.33 20.13 -18.80
N GLY A 487 15.03 21.07 -18.17
CA GLY A 487 14.70 21.55 -16.82
C GLY A 487 14.89 20.50 -15.72
N PHE A 488 15.92 19.66 -15.85
CA PHE A 488 16.22 18.68 -14.80
C PHE A 488 16.98 19.31 -13.64
N GLU A 489 16.52 19.02 -12.42
CA GLU A 489 17.18 19.34 -11.16
C GLU A 489 17.96 18.12 -10.64
N LYS A 490 19.22 18.32 -10.21
CA LYS A 490 19.99 17.30 -9.50
C LYS A 490 19.56 17.27 -8.04
N VAL A 491 19.23 16.07 -7.55
CA VAL A 491 18.80 15.83 -6.16
C VAL A 491 19.77 14.91 -5.42
N ASN A 492 19.90 15.16 -4.12
CA ASN A 492 20.72 14.43 -3.17
C ASN A 492 20.15 14.59 -1.75
N ALA A 493 20.85 14.10 -0.73
CA ALA A 493 20.41 14.19 0.67
C ALA A 493 20.23 15.64 1.19
N ASP A 494 20.89 16.65 0.56
CA ASP A 494 20.85 18.03 1.03
C ASP A 494 19.61 18.81 0.56
N ASN A 495 18.88 18.31 -0.47
CA ASN A 495 17.74 19.01 -1.06
C ASN A 495 16.53 18.09 -1.33
N ALA A 496 16.53 16.87 -0.84
CA ALA A 496 15.49 15.89 -1.08
C ALA A 496 14.25 16.11 -0.22
N PHE A 497 14.46 16.45 1.05
CA PHE A 497 13.40 16.45 2.05
C PHE A 497 12.68 17.80 2.12
N TRP A 498 11.39 17.75 2.45
CA TRP A 498 10.54 18.93 2.48
C TRP A 498 10.99 20.00 3.47
N TRP A 499 11.64 19.62 4.58
CA TRP A 499 12.16 20.56 5.59
C TRP A 499 13.47 21.25 5.21
N GLN A 500 14.05 20.89 4.08
CA GLN A 500 15.27 21.49 3.53
C GLN A 500 14.97 22.57 2.48
N ARG A 501 13.68 22.84 2.21
CA ARG A 501 13.24 23.67 1.09
C ARG A 501 12.45 24.89 1.54
#